data_574c58bd63f0fd5301acb7b14e09a753
#
_entry.id   574c58bd63f0fd5301acb7b14e09a753
#
_cell.length_a   1.000
_cell.length_b   1.000
_cell.length_c   1.000
_cell.angle_alpha   90.00
_cell.angle_beta   90.00
_cell.angle_gamma   90.00
#
_symmetry.space_group_name_H-M   'P 1'
#
loop_
_entity.id
_entity.type
_entity.pdbx_description
1 polymer ?
#
loop_
_entity_poly.entity_id
_entity_poly.type
_entity_poly.pdbx_seq_one_letter_code
_entity_poly.pdbx_strand_id
1 'polypeptide(L)'
;FFLGVRNASFVGISIPLSMFLSFIILSALGITMNMIVLFSLILALGMLVDNAIVVVENIYRYLEEGYDNFESAKKGTGEVAGPIIAGTATTLAAFFPMIFWPGTVGEFMGYLPKTLIITLSSSLFVGLIINPVICALFMTIDGDTNKAQLTKRGKQILYGMLALVLLVLVVSSFVTWTMLIVLGVLLWLLN
;
A
#
# COMPACT_ATOMS: atom_id res chain seq x y z
N PHE A 1 -2.82 2.13 -19.39
CA PHE A 1 -2.59 1.92 -20.83
C PHE A 1 -1.18 2.36 -21.26
N PHE A 2 -0.65 3.47 -20.75
CA PHE A 2 0.68 3.99 -21.15
C PHE A 2 1.86 3.20 -20.58
N LEU A 3 1.74 2.67 -19.38
CA LEU A 3 2.81 1.94 -18.68
C LEU A 3 2.90 0.45 -19.03
N GLY A 4 1.97 -0.06 -19.84
CA GLY A 4 1.84 -1.50 -20.08
C GLY A 4 1.31 -2.27 -18.87
N VAL A 5 0.68 -3.41 -19.08
CA VAL A 5 0.04 -4.23 -18.02
C VAL A 5 1.06 -4.67 -16.96
N ARG A 6 2.29 -4.94 -17.36
CA ARG A 6 3.35 -5.39 -16.46
C ARG A 6 3.78 -4.32 -15.47
N ASN A 7 4.00 -3.08 -15.93
CA ASN A 7 4.42 -1.98 -15.06
C ASN A 7 3.24 -1.47 -14.20
N ALA A 8 2.02 -1.48 -14.76
CA ALA A 8 0.81 -1.16 -14.00
C ALA A 8 0.57 -2.14 -12.85
N SER A 9 1.00 -3.40 -12.96
CA SER A 9 0.88 -4.37 -11.87
C SER A 9 1.72 -4.02 -10.64
N PHE A 10 2.82 -3.26 -10.77
CA PHE A 10 3.61 -2.78 -9.64
C PHE A 10 2.81 -1.81 -8.77
N VAL A 11 2.08 -0.90 -9.40
CA VAL A 11 1.14 -0.02 -8.70
C VAL A 11 0.02 -0.82 -8.04
N GLY A 12 -0.53 -1.81 -8.75
CA GLY A 12 -1.58 -2.70 -8.23
C GLY A 12 -1.16 -3.48 -6.98
N ILE A 13 0.10 -3.89 -6.87
CA ILE A 13 0.66 -4.58 -5.70
C ILE A 13 0.90 -3.61 -4.53
N SER A 14 1.21 -2.35 -4.82
CA SER A 14 1.50 -1.34 -3.80
C SER A 14 0.30 -1.04 -2.90
N ILE A 15 -0.91 -1.08 -3.46
CA ILE A 15 -2.14 -0.79 -2.72
C ILE A 15 -2.37 -1.80 -1.57
N PRO A 16 -2.48 -3.12 -1.84
CA PRO A 16 -2.65 -4.08 -0.76
C PRO A 16 -1.47 -4.07 0.22
N LEU A 17 -0.25 -3.86 -0.26
CA LEU A 17 0.93 -3.81 0.61
C LEU A 17 0.89 -2.64 1.59
N SER A 18 0.48 -1.45 1.12
CA SER A 18 0.28 -0.26 1.97
C SER A 18 -0.84 -0.49 2.99
N MET A 19 -1.93 -1.12 2.59
CA MET A 19 -3.04 -1.45 3.48
C MET A 19 -2.63 -2.48 4.54
N PHE A 20 -1.89 -3.53 4.18
CA PHE A 20 -1.37 -4.50 5.15
C PHE A 20 -0.44 -3.85 6.17
N LEU A 21 0.48 -3.00 5.72
CA LEU A 21 1.35 -2.26 6.62
C LEU A 21 0.55 -1.38 7.58
N SER A 22 -0.49 -0.72 7.08
CA SER A 22 -1.40 0.09 7.89
C SER A 22 -2.13 -0.75 8.95
N PHE A 23 -2.65 -1.92 8.58
CA PHE A 23 -3.30 -2.83 9.54
C PHE A 23 -2.34 -3.33 10.62
N ILE A 24 -1.10 -3.65 10.26
CA ILE A 24 -0.08 -4.06 11.24
C ILE A 24 0.16 -2.94 12.25
N ILE A 25 0.33 -1.69 11.79
CA ILE A 25 0.58 -0.55 12.66
C ILE A 25 -0.64 -0.24 13.52
N LEU A 26 -1.86 -0.22 12.95
CA LEU A 26 -3.11 -0.02 13.70
C LEU A 26 -3.27 -1.06 14.80
N SER A 27 -3.02 -2.33 14.48
CA SER A 27 -3.07 -3.43 15.43
C SER A 27 -2.03 -3.29 16.55
N ALA A 28 -0.79 -2.92 16.21
CA ALA A 28 0.29 -2.70 17.17
C ALA A 28 0.00 -1.54 18.14
N LEU A 29 -0.74 -0.53 17.70
CA LEU A 29 -1.17 0.60 18.52
C LEU A 29 -2.47 0.32 19.30
N GLY A 30 -3.04 -0.88 19.21
CA GLY A 30 -4.27 -1.26 19.89
C GLY A 30 -5.52 -0.57 19.34
N ILE A 31 -5.47 -0.01 18.16
CA ILE A 31 -6.62 0.63 17.50
C ILE A 31 -7.55 -0.45 16.97
N THR A 32 -8.72 -0.59 17.60
CA THR A 32 -9.73 -1.56 17.19
C THR A 32 -10.47 -1.12 15.94
N MET A 33 -10.84 -2.09 15.10
CA MET A 33 -11.65 -1.83 13.92
C MET A 33 -13.05 -1.40 14.31
N ASN A 34 -13.38 -0.17 14.01
CA ASN A 34 -14.71 0.41 14.18
C ASN A 34 -15.16 1.11 12.88
N MET A 35 -16.40 1.60 12.84
CA MET A 35 -16.97 2.22 11.65
C MET A 35 -16.15 3.42 11.16
N ILE A 36 -15.54 4.20 12.06
CA ILE A 36 -14.73 5.37 11.69
C ILE A 36 -13.40 4.94 11.12
N VAL A 37 -12.75 3.94 11.70
CA VAL A 37 -11.51 3.37 11.18
C VAL A 37 -11.74 2.81 9.77
N LEU A 38 -12.83 2.06 9.55
CA LEU A 38 -13.19 1.54 8.23
C LEU A 38 -13.44 2.67 7.22
N PHE A 39 -14.21 3.68 7.61
CA PHE A 39 -14.46 4.85 6.77
C PHE A 39 -13.16 5.58 6.42
N SER A 40 -12.27 5.75 7.39
CA SER A 40 -10.96 6.38 7.19
C SER A 40 -10.08 5.59 6.22
N LEU A 41 -10.10 4.26 6.32
CA LEU A 41 -9.37 3.38 5.39
C LEU A 41 -9.92 3.47 3.96
N ILE A 42 -11.24 3.58 3.79
CA ILE A 42 -11.87 3.78 2.48
C ILE A 42 -11.46 5.14 1.89
N LEU A 43 -11.48 6.21 2.71
CA LEU A 43 -10.99 7.53 2.29
C LEU A 43 -9.51 7.49 1.90
N ALA A 44 -8.69 6.84 2.72
CA ALA A 44 -7.27 6.69 2.46
C ALA A 44 -7.01 5.94 1.16
N LEU A 45 -7.81 4.90 0.83
CA LEU A 45 -7.65 4.10 -0.37
C LEU A 45 -7.61 4.95 -1.65
N GLY A 46 -8.48 5.97 -1.73
CA GLY A 46 -8.49 6.91 -2.86
C GLY A 46 -7.22 7.76 -2.99
N MET A 47 -6.54 8.04 -1.87
CA MET A 47 -5.32 8.84 -1.83
C MET A 47 -4.02 8.02 -1.91
N LEU A 48 -4.11 6.71 -1.62
CA LEU A 48 -2.95 5.80 -1.63
C LEU A 48 -2.38 5.57 -3.03
N VAL A 49 -3.28 5.50 -4.02
CA VAL A 49 -2.95 5.11 -5.39
C VAL A 49 -2.08 6.16 -6.07
N ASP A 50 -2.33 7.43 -5.81
CA ASP A 50 -1.68 8.55 -6.49
C ASP A 50 -0.15 8.56 -6.28
N ASN A 51 0.30 8.36 -5.05
CA ASN A 51 1.74 8.35 -4.73
C ASN A 51 2.49 7.25 -5.47
N ALA A 52 1.90 6.06 -5.53
CA ALA A 52 2.50 4.90 -6.20
C ALA A 52 2.57 5.10 -7.72
N ILE A 53 1.52 5.67 -8.32
CA ILE A 53 1.46 5.94 -9.77
C ILE A 53 2.56 6.92 -10.15
N VAL A 54 2.64 8.06 -9.47
CA VAL A 54 3.62 9.11 -9.80
C VAL A 54 5.05 8.61 -9.73
N VAL A 55 5.38 7.81 -8.71
CA VAL A 55 6.73 7.23 -8.57
C VAL A 55 7.03 6.26 -9.71
N VAL A 56 6.13 5.32 -9.99
CA VAL A 56 6.34 4.30 -11.03
C VAL A 56 6.42 4.94 -12.42
N GLU A 57 5.55 5.91 -12.70
CA GLU A 57 5.54 6.63 -13.98
C GLU A 57 6.83 7.43 -14.19
N ASN A 58 7.32 8.12 -13.17
CA ASN A 58 8.56 8.89 -13.27
C ASN A 58 9.79 7.99 -13.44
N ILE A 59 9.83 6.83 -12.77
CA ILE A 59 10.87 5.82 -12.97
C ILE A 59 10.83 5.29 -14.41
N TYR A 60 9.63 5.02 -14.94
CA TYR A 60 9.45 4.53 -16.30
C TYR A 60 9.94 5.55 -17.34
N ARG A 61 9.67 6.85 -17.13
CA ARG A 61 10.16 7.94 -17.98
C ARG A 61 11.69 7.93 -18.06
N TYR A 62 12.40 7.83 -16.93
CA TYR A 62 13.86 7.74 -16.95
C TYR A 62 14.37 6.49 -17.66
N LEU A 63 13.64 5.38 -17.56
CA LEU A 63 13.98 4.16 -18.26
C LEU A 63 13.84 4.33 -19.79
N GLU A 64 12.79 5.03 -20.25
CA GLU A 64 12.61 5.38 -21.67
C GLU A 64 13.68 6.34 -22.20
N GLU A 65 14.21 7.21 -21.36
CA GLU A 65 15.35 8.08 -21.68
C GLU A 65 16.67 7.31 -21.83
N GLY A 66 16.68 6.00 -21.55
CA GLY A 66 17.82 5.10 -21.76
C GLY A 66 18.71 4.88 -20.55
N TYR A 67 18.30 5.32 -19.35
CA TYR A 67 19.00 5.01 -18.11
C TYR A 67 18.84 3.53 -17.74
N ASP A 68 19.81 2.98 -17.01
CA ASP A 68 19.71 1.66 -16.40
C ASP A 68 18.60 1.62 -15.34
N ASN A 69 18.04 0.44 -15.09
CA ASN A 69 16.91 0.25 -14.15
C ASN A 69 17.19 0.83 -12.76
N PHE A 70 18.39 0.63 -12.24
CA PHE A 70 18.76 1.13 -10.93
C PHE A 70 18.91 2.67 -10.90
N GLU A 71 19.54 3.24 -11.93
CA GLU A 71 19.66 4.69 -12.09
C GLU A 71 18.29 5.33 -12.31
N SER A 72 17.41 4.73 -13.11
CA SER A 72 16.04 5.18 -13.35
C SER A 72 15.24 5.20 -12.05
N ALA A 73 15.32 4.13 -11.26
CA ALA A 73 14.63 4.07 -9.96
C ALA A 73 15.15 5.15 -8.99
N LYS A 74 16.47 5.35 -8.94
CA LYS A 74 17.10 6.35 -8.07
C LYS A 74 16.74 7.79 -8.46
N LYS A 75 16.90 8.12 -9.74
CA LYS A 75 16.62 9.48 -10.26
C LYS A 75 15.14 9.78 -10.24
N GLY A 76 14.32 8.86 -10.79
CA GLY A 76 12.88 9.02 -10.89
C GLY A 76 12.21 9.17 -9.52
N THR A 77 12.61 8.39 -8.53
CA THR A 77 12.08 8.55 -7.16
C THR A 77 12.60 9.82 -6.52
N GLY A 78 13.90 10.13 -6.66
CA GLY A 78 14.50 11.31 -6.04
C GLY A 78 13.85 12.61 -6.49
N GLU A 79 13.47 12.72 -7.75
CA GLU A 79 12.80 13.91 -8.31
C GLU A 79 11.41 14.14 -7.71
N VAL A 80 10.62 13.09 -7.53
CA VAL A 80 9.22 13.21 -7.08
C VAL A 80 9.04 13.05 -5.58
N ALA A 81 10.05 12.57 -4.85
CA ALA A 81 9.95 12.33 -3.42
C ALA A 81 9.60 13.60 -2.62
N GLY A 82 10.26 14.73 -2.91
CA GLY A 82 9.97 16.00 -2.25
C GLY A 82 8.53 16.46 -2.42
N PRO A 83 8.03 16.61 -3.66
CA PRO A 83 6.63 16.94 -3.94
C PRO A 83 5.62 15.98 -3.29
N ILE A 84 5.87 14.67 -3.34
CA ILE A 84 4.97 13.66 -2.75
C ILE A 84 4.92 13.79 -1.22
N ILE A 85 6.07 13.95 -0.57
CA ILE A 85 6.15 14.14 0.89
C ILE A 85 5.41 15.43 1.29
N ALA A 86 5.66 16.53 0.57
CA ALA A 86 5.02 17.81 0.84
C ALA A 86 3.50 17.75 0.65
N GLY A 87 3.02 17.14 -0.44
CA GLY A 87 1.60 16.94 -0.71
C GLY A 87 0.92 16.10 0.36
N THR A 88 1.53 14.97 0.72
CA THR A 88 1.01 14.10 1.79
C THR A 88 1.00 14.82 3.14
N ALA A 89 2.06 15.55 3.49
CA ALA A 89 2.13 16.33 4.72
C ALA A 89 1.05 17.42 4.77
N THR A 90 0.79 18.09 3.66
CA THR A 90 -0.29 19.10 3.57
C THR A 90 -1.66 18.47 3.79
N THR A 91 -1.91 17.31 3.18
CA THR A 91 -3.16 16.56 3.40
C THR A 91 -3.33 16.16 4.85
N LEU A 92 -2.27 15.63 5.48
CA LEU A 92 -2.30 15.24 6.89
C LEU A 92 -2.49 16.44 7.82
N ALA A 93 -1.89 17.59 7.51
CA ALA A 93 -2.04 18.83 8.28
C ALA A 93 -3.49 19.31 8.33
N ALA A 94 -4.29 19.07 7.30
CA ALA A 94 -5.71 19.42 7.29
C ALA A 94 -6.52 18.60 8.31
N PHE A 95 -6.14 17.36 8.57
CA PHE A 95 -6.83 16.49 9.55
C PHE A 95 -6.25 16.59 10.96
N PHE A 96 -5.05 17.14 11.12
CA PHE A 96 -4.35 17.20 12.40
C PHE A 96 -5.14 17.92 13.51
N PRO A 97 -5.85 19.04 13.28
CA PRO A 97 -6.64 19.72 14.32
C PRO A 97 -7.72 18.84 14.94
N MET A 98 -8.26 17.86 14.22
CA MET A 98 -9.31 16.97 14.73
C MET A 98 -8.83 16.05 15.85
N ILE A 99 -7.52 15.82 15.99
CA ILE A 99 -6.95 15.00 17.06
C ILE A 99 -7.13 15.69 18.44
N PHE A 100 -7.17 17.01 18.45
CA PHE A 100 -7.25 17.82 19.68
C PHE A 100 -8.68 18.19 20.08
N TRP A 101 -9.68 17.66 19.39
CA TRP A 101 -11.08 17.96 19.69
C TRP A 101 -11.46 17.37 21.05
N PRO A 102 -11.99 18.17 22.00
CA PRO A 102 -12.31 17.71 23.35
C PRO A 102 -13.65 16.96 23.42
N GLY A 103 -13.79 16.11 24.45
CA GLY A 103 -15.04 15.42 24.78
C GLY A 103 -15.24 14.12 24.01
N THR A 104 -16.36 13.44 24.27
CA THR A 104 -16.69 12.12 23.68
C THR A 104 -16.77 12.12 22.17
N VAL A 105 -17.21 13.22 21.56
CA VAL A 105 -17.22 13.39 20.11
C VAL A 105 -15.78 13.45 19.58
N GLY A 106 -14.87 14.12 20.27
CA GLY A 106 -13.46 14.21 19.89
C GLY A 106 -12.74 12.87 20.03
N GLU A 107 -13.01 12.09 21.07
CA GLU A 107 -12.48 10.73 21.20
C GLU A 107 -12.90 9.85 20.02
N PHE A 108 -14.18 9.91 19.66
CA PHE A 108 -14.72 9.12 18.55
C PHE A 108 -14.18 9.60 17.19
N MET A 109 -14.23 10.90 16.91
CA MET A 109 -13.75 11.49 15.67
C MET A 109 -12.22 11.45 15.53
N GLY A 110 -11.50 11.35 16.62
CA GLY A 110 -10.03 11.25 16.65
C GLY A 110 -9.48 9.96 16.01
N TYR A 111 -10.29 8.92 15.85
CA TYR A 111 -9.89 7.71 15.12
C TYR A 111 -9.67 8.00 13.62
N LEU A 112 -10.42 8.93 13.04
CA LEU A 112 -10.30 9.26 11.61
C LEU A 112 -8.91 9.83 11.26
N PRO A 113 -8.43 10.93 11.87
CA PRO A 113 -7.11 11.47 11.54
C PRO A 113 -5.97 10.52 11.95
N LYS A 114 -6.09 9.79 13.05
CA LYS A 114 -5.08 8.80 13.46
C LYS A 114 -4.92 7.71 12.40
N THR A 115 -6.03 7.17 11.92
CA THR A 115 -6.02 6.14 10.86
C THR A 115 -5.48 6.68 9.56
N LEU A 116 -5.88 7.89 9.14
CA LEU A 116 -5.37 8.53 7.92
C LEU A 116 -3.86 8.77 7.99
N ILE A 117 -3.34 9.27 9.11
CA ILE A 117 -1.90 9.50 9.31
C ILE A 117 -1.14 8.18 9.14
N ILE A 118 -1.58 7.12 9.81
CA ILE A 118 -0.94 5.81 9.74
C ILE A 118 -0.98 5.27 8.31
N THR A 119 -2.14 5.32 7.67
CA THR A 119 -2.34 4.73 6.34
C THR A 119 -1.58 5.50 5.26
N LEU A 120 -1.63 6.83 5.26
CA LEU A 120 -0.89 7.64 4.30
C LEU A 120 0.62 7.58 4.52
N SER A 121 1.08 7.50 5.77
CA SER A 121 2.50 7.29 6.07
C SER A 121 2.98 5.91 5.59
N SER A 122 2.17 4.87 5.76
CA SER A 122 2.44 3.53 5.24
C SER A 122 2.52 3.52 3.72
N SER A 123 1.62 4.24 3.05
CA SER A 123 1.65 4.39 1.59
C SER A 123 2.89 5.13 1.11
N LEU A 124 3.25 6.21 1.79
CA LEU A 124 4.46 6.97 1.47
C LEU A 124 5.70 6.08 1.58
N PHE A 125 5.80 5.26 2.63
CA PHE A 125 6.88 4.30 2.80
C PHE A 125 6.93 3.27 1.65
N VAL A 126 5.78 2.68 1.32
CA VAL A 126 5.68 1.72 0.22
C VAL A 126 6.00 2.39 -1.12
N GLY A 127 5.45 3.56 -1.38
CA GLY A 127 5.65 4.32 -2.61
C GLY A 127 7.09 4.75 -2.85
N LEU A 128 7.77 5.25 -1.82
CA LEU A 128 9.13 5.80 -1.95
C LEU A 128 10.25 4.79 -1.70
N ILE A 129 9.98 3.67 -1.03
CA ILE A 129 11.02 2.69 -0.70
C ILE A 129 10.76 1.37 -1.44
N ILE A 130 9.58 0.78 -1.29
CA ILE A 130 9.31 -0.55 -1.83
C ILE A 130 9.12 -0.51 -3.35
N ASN A 131 8.33 0.43 -3.86
CA ASN A 131 8.08 0.55 -5.30
C ASN A 131 9.35 0.78 -6.12
N PRO A 132 10.25 1.70 -5.77
CA PRO A 132 11.50 1.88 -6.51
C PRO A 132 12.36 0.62 -6.55
N VAL A 133 12.39 -0.15 -5.46
CA VAL A 133 13.11 -1.42 -5.42
C VAL A 133 12.49 -2.44 -6.36
N ILE A 134 11.17 -2.55 -6.37
CA ILE A 134 10.46 -3.44 -7.30
C ILE A 134 10.71 -3.00 -8.74
N CYS A 135 10.62 -1.70 -9.04
CA CYS A 135 10.89 -1.16 -10.37
C CYS A 135 12.34 -1.41 -10.82
N ALA A 136 13.31 -1.17 -9.94
CA ALA A 136 14.73 -1.45 -10.24
C ALA A 136 15.01 -2.91 -10.60
N LEU A 137 14.26 -3.83 -10.00
CA LEU A 137 14.45 -5.28 -10.21
C LEU A 137 13.66 -5.83 -11.42
N PHE A 138 12.50 -5.26 -11.73
CA PHE A 138 11.52 -5.90 -12.61
C PHE A 138 10.99 -5.03 -13.75
N MET A 139 11.24 -3.71 -13.73
CA MET A 139 10.72 -2.81 -14.76
C MET A 139 11.41 -3.03 -16.10
N THR A 140 10.64 -2.97 -17.18
CA THR A 140 11.13 -3.11 -18.56
C THR A 140 10.34 -2.19 -19.48
N ILE A 141 10.99 -1.73 -20.56
CA ILE A 141 10.31 -0.98 -21.61
C ILE A 141 9.50 -1.97 -22.47
N ASP A 142 8.24 -1.64 -22.73
CA ASP A 142 7.41 -2.43 -23.65
C ASP A 142 8.00 -2.38 -25.07
N GLY A 143 8.43 -3.54 -25.56
CA GLY A 143 9.08 -3.69 -26.87
C GLY A 143 10.48 -4.32 -26.83
N ASP A 144 11.15 -4.36 -25.70
CA ASP A 144 12.48 -4.96 -25.55
C ASP A 144 12.39 -6.40 -25.01
N THR A 145 12.05 -7.33 -25.90
CA THR A 145 11.90 -8.76 -25.56
C THR A 145 13.20 -9.43 -25.12
N ASN A 146 14.35 -8.80 -25.34
CA ASN A 146 15.66 -9.40 -25.06
C ASN A 146 16.16 -9.18 -23.61
N LYS A 147 15.61 -8.24 -22.85
CA LYS A 147 16.02 -7.98 -21.46
C LYS A 147 15.07 -8.58 -20.40
N ALA A 148 14.02 -9.28 -20.82
CA ALA A 148 13.03 -9.87 -19.93
C ALA A 148 13.49 -11.15 -19.20
N GLN A 149 14.79 -11.41 -19.09
CA GLN A 149 15.28 -12.48 -18.23
C GLN A 149 15.31 -11.99 -16.77
N LEU A 150 14.20 -12.25 -16.08
CA LEU A 150 14.16 -12.16 -14.62
C LEU A 150 15.38 -12.91 -14.05
N THR A 151 16.29 -12.18 -13.41
CA THR A 151 17.37 -12.79 -12.65
C THR A 151 16.77 -13.84 -11.71
N LYS A 152 17.42 -15.02 -11.57
CA LYS A 152 16.91 -16.11 -10.69
C LYS A 152 16.47 -15.59 -9.30
N ARG A 153 17.20 -14.62 -8.74
CA ARG A 153 16.87 -13.94 -7.47
C ARG A 153 15.56 -13.13 -7.55
N GLY A 154 15.30 -12.45 -8.67
CA GLY A 154 14.07 -11.69 -8.85
C GLY A 154 12.82 -12.59 -8.89
N LYS A 155 12.89 -13.74 -9.55
CA LYS A 155 11.81 -14.74 -9.53
C LYS A 155 11.55 -15.27 -8.12
N GLN A 156 12.61 -15.55 -7.35
CA GLN A 156 12.47 -16.02 -5.97
C GLN A 156 11.80 -14.99 -5.06
N ILE A 157 12.14 -13.70 -5.19
CA ILE A 157 11.51 -12.61 -4.44
C ILE A 157 10.03 -12.47 -4.82
N LEU A 158 9.72 -12.50 -6.12
CA LEU A 158 8.35 -12.42 -6.61
C LEU A 158 7.49 -13.60 -6.11
N TYR A 159 8.00 -14.82 -6.20
CA TYR A 159 7.30 -16.00 -5.67
C TYR A 159 7.17 -15.95 -4.14
N GLY A 160 8.17 -15.42 -3.44
CA GLY A 160 8.10 -15.20 -1.99
C GLY A 160 7.01 -14.20 -1.61
N MET A 161 6.92 -13.07 -2.31
CA MET A 161 5.85 -12.08 -2.09
C MET A 161 4.47 -12.65 -2.43
N LEU A 162 4.36 -13.36 -3.55
CA LEU A 162 3.09 -14.00 -3.96
C LEU A 162 2.67 -15.08 -2.97
N ALA A 163 3.61 -15.89 -2.48
CA ALA A 163 3.36 -16.89 -1.45
C ALA A 163 2.92 -16.27 -0.13
N LEU A 164 3.52 -15.13 0.26
CA LEU A 164 3.15 -14.40 1.47
C LEU A 164 1.72 -13.83 1.36
N VAL A 165 1.37 -13.25 0.22
CA VAL A 165 0.00 -12.77 -0.03
C VAL A 165 -1.00 -13.92 -0.02
N LEU A 166 -0.69 -15.04 -0.68
CA LEU A 166 -1.53 -16.24 -0.66
C LEU A 166 -1.67 -16.82 0.75
N LEU A 167 -0.60 -16.86 1.52
CA LEU A 167 -0.63 -17.36 2.90
C LEU A 167 -1.55 -16.48 3.77
N VAL A 168 -1.46 -15.17 3.64
CA VAL A 168 -2.35 -14.23 4.36
C VAL A 168 -3.80 -14.43 3.95
N LEU A 169 -4.09 -14.60 2.66
CA LEU A 169 -5.44 -14.86 2.16
C LEU A 169 -6.00 -16.19 2.69
N VAL A 170 -5.18 -17.24 2.72
CA VAL A 170 -5.58 -18.55 3.26
C VAL A 170 -5.86 -18.47 4.76
N VAL A 171 -4.98 -17.81 5.52
CA VAL A 171 -5.16 -17.64 6.97
C VAL A 171 -6.41 -16.80 7.26
N SER A 172 -6.64 -15.70 6.54
CA SER A 172 -7.85 -14.88 6.73
C SER A 172 -9.13 -15.66 6.39
N SER A 173 -9.09 -16.44 5.32
CA SER A 173 -10.20 -17.33 4.92
C SER A 173 -10.49 -18.38 5.99
N PHE A 174 -9.46 -19.02 6.55
CA PHE A 174 -9.61 -20.02 7.61
C PHE A 174 -10.22 -19.41 8.89
N VAL A 175 -9.79 -18.20 9.28
CA VAL A 175 -10.34 -17.48 10.44
C VAL A 175 -11.83 -17.13 10.24
N THR A 176 -12.23 -16.69 9.04
CA THR A 176 -13.64 -16.38 8.76
C THR A 176 -14.52 -17.64 8.79
N TRP A 177 -14.05 -18.77 8.25
CA TRP A 177 -14.78 -20.03 8.29
C TRP A 177 -14.93 -20.57 9.72
N THR A 178 -13.91 -20.50 10.55
CA THR A 178 -13.98 -20.91 11.96
C THR A 178 -14.96 -20.06 12.76
N MET A 179 -14.98 -18.73 12.52
CA MET A 179 -15.94 -17.82 13.15
C MET A 179 -17.39 -18.14 12.74
N LEU A 180 -17.65 -18.46 11.47
CA LEU A 180 -19.00 -18.85 11.00
C LEU A 180 -19.46 -20.17 11.61
N ILE A 181 -18.58 -21.15 11.74
CA ILE A 181 -18.88 -22.44 12.39
C ILE A 181 -19.19 -22.23 13.87
N VAL A 182 -18.38 -21.46 14.60
CA VAL A 182 -18.62 -21.16 16.01
C VAL A 182 -19.95 -20.43 16.20
N LEU A 183 -20.26 -19.45 15.36
CA LEU A 183 -21.53 -18.72 15.39
C LEU A 183 -22.72 -19.68 15.10
N GLY A 184 -22.59 -20.55 14.12
CA GLY A 184 -23.61 -21.57 13.79
C GLY A 184 -23.89 -22.53 14.93
N VAL A 185 -22.83 -23.02 15.60
CA VAL A 185 -22.94 -23.89 16.77
C VAL A 185 -23.59 -23.15 17.96
N LEU A 186 -23.22 -21.89 18.17
CA LEU A 186 -23.79 -21.06 19.23
C LEU A 186 -25.28 -20.78 19.01
N LEU A 187 -25.68 -20.50 17.79
CA LEU A 187 -27.08 -20.32 17.42
C LEU A 187 -27.89 -21.62 17.55
N TRP A 188 -27.26 -22.76 17.25
CA TRP A 188 -27.90 -24.08 17.44
C TRP A 188 -28.08 -24.45 18.91
N LEU A 189 -27.14 -24.06 19.77
CA LEU A 189 -27.22 -24.27 21.24
C LEU A 189 -28.24 -23.35 21.94
N LEU A 190 -28.56 -22.20 21.31
CA LEU A 190 -29.50 -21.21 21.86
C LEU A 190 -30.96 -21.47 21.40
N ASN A 191 -31.20 -22.38 20.45
CA ASN A 191 -32.51 -22.77 19.96
C ASN A 191 -32.94 -24.14 20.49
#